data_74df8fd64245c874579b78f9583c327c
#
_entry.id   74df8fd64245c874579b78f9583c327c
#
_cell.length_a   1.000
_cell.length_b   1.000
_cell.length_c   1.000
_cell.angle_alpha   90.00
_cell.angle_beta   90.00
_cell.angle_gamma   90.00
#
_symmetry.space_group_name_H-M   'P 1'
#
loop_
_entity.id
_entity.type
_entity.pdbx_description
1 polymer ?
#
loop_
_entity_poly.entity_id
_entity_poly.type
_entity_poly.pdbx_seq_one_letter_code
_entity_poly.pdbx_strand_id
1 'polypeptide(L)'
;TSRVNKNSMNTSTYWLQKFFLILREYQKDILLKKEVYIDEMFYTVIKSDLKTKDGKKLRGISHNQYCIGIGYDKNNILAKVECLGKTSTQITYDTFINHIESNSKLIHDDEKSHRKLVKDLSLIDESYKSTYLKTLDDESNPLRPINHQCDLIRQFLNTHSGFDRDDLQNYLNLYCFMNSKPRNKLEKVNILLELALNTKVALKYRNLFNIEEDKKIIN
;
A
#
# COMPACT_ATOMS: atom_id res chain seq x y z
N THR A 1 20.61 4.03 -3.42
CA THR A 1 21.24 2.77 -2.92
C THR A 1 22.53 2.43 -3.67
N SER A 2 22.55 2.45 -5.02
CA SER A 2 23.77 2.13 -5.80
C SER A 2 24.94 3.05 -5.45
N ARG A 3 24.72 4.35 -5.28
CA ARG A 3 25.75 5.33 -4.90
C ARG A 3 26.33 5.07 -3.50
N VAL A 4 25.47 4.74 -2.53
CA VAL A 4 25.89 4.50 -1.14
C VAL A 4 26.71 3.22 -1.02
N ASN A 5 26.28 2.15 -1.70
CA ASN A 5 26.91 0.84 -1.62
C ASN A 5 27.97 0.61 -2.72
N LYS A 6 28.23 1.61 -3.58
CA LYS A 6 29.15 1.51 -4.75
C LYS A 6 28.80 0.37 -5.70
N ASN A 7 27.56 -0.08 -5.71
CA ASN A 7 27.08 -1.12 -6.62
C ASN A 7 26.68 -0.53 -7.98
N SER A 8 26.73 -1.34 -9.03
CA SER A 8 26.16 -0.96 -10.33
C SER A 8 24.64 -0.78 -10.24
N MET A 9 24.07 -0.01 -11.15
CA MET A 9 22.60 0.14 -11.22
C MET A 9 21.93 -1.21 -11.43
N ASN A 10 22.46 -2.06 -12.31
CA ASN A 10 21.93 -3.39 -12.58
C ASN A 10 21.93 -4.27 -11.31
N THR A 11 23.00 -4.24 -10.53
CA THR A 11 23.07 -4.96 -9.25
C THR A 11 22.02 -4.47 -8.28
N SER A 12 21.83 -3.15 -8.19
CA SER A 12 20.82 -2.57 -7.29
C SER A 12 19.39 -2.94 -7.71
N THR A 13 19.10 -2.91 -9.02
CA THR A 13 17.80 -3.34 -9.57
C THR A 13 17.55 -4.83 -9.31
N TYR A 14 18.57 -5.67 -9.53
CA TYR A 14 18.47 -7.11 -9.25
C TYR A 14 18.10 -7.40 -7.78
N TRP A 15 18.76 -6.72 -6.83
CA TRP A 15 18.42 -6.88 -5.43
C TRP A 15 17.04 -6.36 -5.08
N LEU A 16 16.63 -5.26 -5.68
CA LEU A 16 15.27 -4.73 -5.50
C LEU A 16 14.21 -5.74 -5.95
N GLN A 17 14.39 -6.35 -7.12
CA GLN A 17 13.49 -7.39 -7.63
C GLN A 17 13.47 -8.64 -6.73
N LYS A 18 14.60 -9.00 -6.13
CA LYS A 18 14.63 -10.06 -5.10
C LYS A 18 13.81 -9.70 -3.86
N PHE A 19 13.93 -8.47 -3.38
CA PHE A 19 13.09 -8.02 -2.27
C PHE A 19 11.61 -8.04 -2.62
N PHE A 20 11.24 -7.63 -3.82
CA PHE A 20 9.86 -7.70 -4.29
C PHE A 20 9.34 -9.14 -4.28
N LEU A 21 10.13 -10.08 -4.78
CA LEU A 21 9.77 -11.48 -4.78
C LEU A 21 9.58 -12.04 -3.36
N ILE A 22 10.50 -11.76 -2.45
CA ILE A 22 10.46 -12.21 -1.05
C ILE A 22 9.26 -11.60 -0.32
N LEU A 23 8.97 -10.32 -0.57
CA LEU A 23 7.90 -9.58 0.13
C LEU A 23 6.53 -9.68 -0.55
N ARG A 24 6.38 -10.45 -1.63
CA ARG A 24 5.12 -10.57 -2.38
C ARG A 24 3.93 -10.87 -1.49
N GLU A 25 4.07 -11.82 -0.57
CA GLU A 25 3.02 -12.28 0.33
C GLU A 25 3.11 -11.64 1.73
N TYR A 26 3.99 -10.66 1.93
CA TYR A 26 4.25 -10.08 3.27
C TYR A 26 2.99 -9.56 3.96
N GLN A 27 2.10 -8.92 3.21
CA GLN A 27 0.90 -8.34 3.78
C GLN A 27 -0.23 -9.34 4.04
N LYS A 28 -0.09 -10.60 3.60
CA LYS A 28 -1.15 -11.61 3.70
C LYS A 28 -1.57 -11.87 5.15
N ASP A 29 -0.61 -11.91 6.06
CA ASP A 29 -0.83 -12.25 7.47
C ASP A 29 -0.89 -11.01 8.38
N ILE A 30 -0.91 -9.79 7.79
CA ILE A 30 -1.09 -8.57 8.57
C ILE A 30 -2.51 -8.53 9.12
N LEU A 31 -2.64 -8.40 10.44
CA LEU A 31 -3.90 -8.21 11.15
C LEU A 31 -3.81 -6.93 11.98
N LEU A 32 -4.62 -5.94 11.61
CA LEU A 32 -4.75 -4.65 12.30
C LEU A 32 -5.65 -4.82 13.52
N LYS A 33 -5.28 -4.19 14.65
CA LYS A 33 -5.90 -4.47 15.94
C LYS A 33 -6.15 -3.21 16.75
N LYS A 34 -7.12 -3.29 17.67
CA LYS A 34 -7.47 -2.24 18.64
C LYS A 34 -8.04 -1.01 17.97
N GLU A 35 -7.22 0.02 17.74
CA GLU A 35 -7.59 1.24 17.02
C GLU A 35 -7.05 1.13 15.61
N VAL A 36 -7.94 0.96 14.66
CA VAL A 36 -7.64 0.75 13.23
C VAL A 36 -8.14 1.94 12.44
N TYR A 37 -7.28 2.52 11.65
CA TYR A 37 -7.60 3.60 10.71
C TYR A 37 -7.60 3.03 9.31
N ILE A 38 -8.59 3.40 8.49
CA ILE A 38 -8.62 3.07 7.05
C ILE A 38 -8.96 4.31 6.22
N ASP A 39 -8.38 4.36 5.03
CA ASP A 39 -8.63 5.40 4.02
C ASP A 39 -8.24 4.90 2.64
N GLU A 40 -8.72 5.53 1.57
CA GLU A 40 -8.34 5.29 0.18
C GLU A 40 -7.51 6.44 -0.39
N MET A 41 -6.35 6.10 -0.90
CA MET A 41 -5.46 7.04 -1.57
C MET A 41 -5.45 6.82 -3.09
N PHE A 42 -5.58 7.91 -3.85
CA PHE A 42 -5.42 7.86 -5.31
C PHE A 42 -3.99 8.22 -5.71
N TYR A 43 -3.38 7.34 -6.51
CA TYR A 43 -2.00 7.51 -6.98
C TYR A 43 -1.88 7.36 -8.50
N THR A 44 -1.05 8.21 -9.09
CA THR A 44 -0.76 8.21 -10.52
C THR A 44 0.68 7.78 -10.74
N VAL A 45 0.89 6.59 -11.32
CA VAL A 45 2.23 6.09 -11.63
C VAL A 45 2.82 6.86 -12.83
N ILE A 46 2.03 7.09 -13.87
CA ILE A 46 2.46 7.80 -15.07
C ILE A 46 1.64 9.08 -15.21
N LYS A 47 2.30 10.22 -15.42
CA LYS A 47 1.63 11.53 -15.52
C LYS A 47 0.58 11.62 -16.62
N SER A 48 0.78 10.90 -17.75
CA SER A 48 -0.19 10.81 -18.83
C SER A 48 -1.52 10.19 -18.44
N ASP A 49 -1.56 9.48 -17.31
CA ASP A 49 -2.78 8.85 -16.80
C ASP A 49 -3.71 9.85 -16.08
N LEU A 50 -3.22 11.05 -15.83
CA LEU A 50 -4.04 12.09 -15.23
C LEU A 50 -5.16 12.51 -16.20
N LYS A 51 -6.35 12.66 -15.65
CA LYS A 51 -7.48 13.26 -16.36
C LYS A 51 -7.16 14.74 -16.63
N THR A 52 -6.99 15.12 -17.90
CA THR A 52 -6.65 16.48 -18.29
C THR A 52 -7.54 16.99 -19.45
N LYS A 53 -7.73 18.30 -19.51
CA LYS A 53 -8.29 19.00 -20.65
C LYS A 53 -7.44 20.26 -20.89
N ASP A 54 -6.95 20.44 -22.09
CA ASP A 54 -6.11 21.58 -22.48
C ASP A 54 -4.91 21.80 -21.53
N GLY A 55 -4.28 20.68 -21.09
CA GLY A 55 -3.17 20.70 -20.15
C GLY A 55 -3.55 21.02 -18.69
N LYS A 56 -4.83 21.25 -18.39
CA LYS A 56 -5.31 21.51 -17.03
C LYS A 56 -5.94 20.26 -16.43
N LYS A 57 -5.63 20.00 -15.14
CA LYS A 57 -6.22 18.89 -14.41
C LYS A 57 -7.73 19.08 -14.26
N LEU A 58 -8.51 18.09 -14.72
CA LEU A 58 -9.96 18.06 -14.51
C LEU A 58 -10.29 17.70 -13.06
N ARG A 59 -11.45 18.13 -12.58
CA ARG A 59 -11.99 17.69 -11.29
C ARG A 59 -12.37 16.20 -11.34
N GLY A 60 -12.20 15.53 -10.23
CA GLY A 60 -12.55 14.12 -10.04
C GLY A 60 -11.39 13.16 -10.33
N ILE A 61 -11.66 11.88 -10.13
CA ILE A 61 -10.71 10.79 -10.23
C ILE A 61 -10.60 10.37 -11.70
N SER A 62 -9.37 10.22 -12.20
CA SER A 62 -9.12 9.60 -13.51
C SER A 62 -9.35 8.09 -13.40
N HIS A 63 -9.94 7.49 -14.44
CA HIS A 63 -10.07 6.02 -14.51
C HIS A 63 -8.73 5.29 -14.53
N ASN A 64 -7.64 5.98 -14.85
CA ASN A 64 -6.27 5.44 -14.89
C ASN A 64 -5.47 5.71 -13.61
N GLN A 65 -6.06 6.32 -12.59
CA GLN A 65 -5.43 6.45 -11.28
C GLN A 65 -5.69 5.19 -10.46
N TYR A 66 -4.66 4.68 -9.80
CA TYR A 66 -4.81 3.58 -8.87
C TYR A 66 -5.47 4.05 -7.58
N CYS A 67 -6.49 3.33 -7.15
CA CYS A 67 -7.02 3.39 -5.81
C CYS A 67 -6.24 2.44 -4.94
N ILE A 68 -5.69 2.93 -3.83
CA ILE A 68 -4.92 2.16 -2.87
C ILE A 68 -5.65 2.24 -1.54
N GLY A 69 -6.14 1.10 -1.06
CA GLY A 69 -6.68 0.97 0.29
C GLY A 69 -5.54 0.94 1.30
N ILE A 70 -5.60 1.80 2.30
CA ILE A 70 -4.60 1.92 3.34
C ILE A 70 -5.24 1.63 4.69
N GLY A 71 -4.68 0.68 5.42
CA GLY A 71 -5.03 0.38 6.80
C GLY A 71 -3.84 0.63 7.72
N TYR A 72 -4.09 1.17 8.89
CA TYR A 72 -3.05 1.50 9.86
C TYR A 72 -3.51 1.24 11.28
N ASP A 73 -2.66 0.60 12.06
CA ASP A 73 -2.71 0.59 13.51
C ASP A 73 -1.34 1.00 14.09
N LYS A 74 -1.21 1.02 15.40
CA LYS A 74 0.02 1.44 16.10
C LYS A 74 1.27 0.60 15.73
N ASN A 75 1.08 -0.57 15.12
CA ASN A 75 2.13 -1.57 14.87
C ASN A 75 2.32 -1.87 13.39
N ASN A 76 1.25 -1.88 12.61
CA ASN A 76 1.23 -2.38 11.25
C ASN A 76 0.64 -1.36 10.28
N ILE A 77 1.11 -1.44 9.06
CA ILE A 77 0.58 -0.73 7.91
C ILE A 77 0.19 -1.77 6.87
N LEU A 78 -1.04 -1.66 6.38
CA LEU A 78 -1.55 -2.39 5.22
C LEU A 78 -1.70 -1.39 4.08
N ALA A 79 -1.23 -1.71 2.88
CA ALA A 79 -1.43 -0.90 1.69
C ALA A 79 -1.60 -1.80 0.47
N LYS A 80 -2.80 -1.83 -0.09
CA LYS A 80 -3.15 -2.71 -1.21
C LYS A 80 -3.73 -1.93 -2.37
N VAL A 81 -3.30 -2.25 -3.56
CA VAL A 81 -3.94 -1.77 -4.78
C VAL A 81 -5.33 -2.40 -4.88
N GLU A 82 -6.36 -1.59 -4.84
CA GLU A 82 -7.74 -2.03 -4.95
C GLU A 82 -8.19 -2.13 -6.42
N CYS A 83 -8.07 -1.05 -7.15
CA CYS A 83 -8.51 -0.99 -8.55
C CYS A 83 -7.91 0.20 -9.29
N LEU A 84 -8.19 0.28 -10.59
CA LEU A 84 -8.06 1.50 -11.38
C LEU A 84 -9.34 2.32 -11.28
N GLY A 85 -9.21 3.62 -11.03
CA GLY A 85 -10.34 4.54 -10.88
C GLY A 85 -10.96 4.49 -9.49
N LYS A 86 -12.28 4.65 -9.43
CA LYS A 86 -13.02 4.70 -8.17
C LYS A 86 -13.29 3.29 -7.63
N THR A 87 -13.02 3.08 -6.35
CA THR A 87 -13.33 1.82 -5.66
C THR A 87 -14.84 1.59 -5.49
N SER A 88 -15.20 0.40 -5.09
CA SER A 88 -16.57 -0.01 -4.74
C SER A 88 -16.59 -0.63 -3.35
N THR A 89 -17.78 -0.64 -2.73
CA THR A 89 -17.99 -1.26 -1.40
C THR A 89 -17.47 -2.70 -1.33
N GLN A 90 -17.63 -3.48 -2.42
CA GLN A 90 -17.18 -4.87 -2.43
C GLN A 90 -15.65 -4.96 -2.50
N ILE A 91 -15.01 -4.15 -3.32
CA ILE A 91 -13.54 -4.13 -3.45
C ILE A 91 -12.89 -3.72 -2.13
N THR A 92 -13.35 -2.62 -1.51
CA THR A 92 -12.86 -2.17 -0.20
C THR A 92 -13.10 -3.25 0.87
N TYR A 93 -14.28 -3.89 0.86
CA TYR A 93 -14.56 -5.00 1.76
C TYR A 93 -13.57 -6.15 1.60
N ASP A 94 -13.34 -6.62 0.38
CA ASP A 94 -12.42 -7.72 0.09
C ASP A 94 -10.96 -7.38 0.44
N THR A 95 -10.60 -6.09 0.33
CA THR A 95 -9.28 -5.59 0.73
C THR A 95 -9.03 -5.73 2.22
N PHE A 96 -10.04 -5.47 3.07
CA PHE A 96 -9.83 -5.32 4.52
C PHE A 96 -10.39 -6.44 5.38
N ILE A 97 -11.37 -7.22 4.90
CA ILE A 97 -12.11 -8.20 5.72
C ILE A 97 -11.21 -9.20 6.48
N ASN A 98 -10.12 -9.64 5.87
CA ASN A 98 -9.18 -10.58 6.47
C ASN A 98 -8.02 -9.89 7.21
N HIS A 99 -8.04 -8.57 7.30
CA HIS A 99 -6.93 -7.77 7.81
C HIS A 99 -7.27 -6.92 9.03
N ILE A 100 -8.51 -6.99 9.51
CA ILE A 100 -8.96 -6.27 10.70
C ILE A 100 -9.48 -7.28 11.72
N GLU A 101 -8.98 -7.20 12.93
CA GLU A 101 -9.44 -8.04 14.05
C GLU A 101 -10.87 -7.64 14.46
N SER A 102 -11.76 -8.61 14.60
CA SER A 102 -13.14 -8.38 15.04
C SER A 102 -13.18 -7.63 16.38
N ASN A 103 -14.22 -6.83 16.58
CA ASN A 103 -14.40 -5.97 17.75
C ASN A 103 -13.34 -4.86 17.94
N SER A 104 -12.49 -4.62 16.94
CA SER A 104 -11.61 -3.46 16.92
C SER A 104 -12.40 -2.17 16.73
N LYS A 105 -11.83 -1.04 17.15
CA LYS A 105 -12.36 0.28 16.86
C LYS A 105 -11.90 0.71 15.48
N LEU A 106 -12.83 1.00 14.58
CA LEU A 106 -12.56 1.48 13.23
C LEU A 106 -12.77 3.00 13.17
N ILE A 107 -11.70 3.72 12.82
CA ILE A 107 -11.67 5.18 12.70
C ILE A 107 -11.52 5.52 11.22
N HIS A 108 -12.51 6.18 10.62
CA HIS A 108 -12.55 6.43 9.19
C HIS A 108 -13.43 7.64 8.83
N ASP A 109 -13.36 8.09 7.58
CA ASP A 109 -14.37 8.99 7.04
C ASP A 109 -15.72 8.25 6.85
N ASP A 110 -16.82 8.99 6.75
CA ASP A 110 -18.18 8.41 6.62
C ASP A 110 -18.42 7.86 5.19
N GLU A 111 -17.44 7.11 4.64
CA GLU A 111 -17.60 6.44 3.35
C GLU A 111 -18.49 5.20 3.48
N LYS A 112 -19.43 5.08 2.55
CA LYS A 112 -20.40 3.96 2.54
C LYS A 112 -19.75 2.59 2.35
N SER A 113 -18.58 2.56 1.73
CA SER A 113 -17.78 1.35 1.50
C SER A 113 -17.41 0.64 2.80
N HIS A 114 -17.18 1.37 3.88
CA HIS A 114 -16.74 0.82 5.17
C HIS A 114 -17.84 0.17 6.00
N ARG A 115 -19.11 0.53 5.77
CA ARG A 115 -20.26 0.08 6.61
C ARG A 115 -20.43 -1.43 6.65
N LYS A 116 -20.11 -2.12 5.56
CA LYS A 116 -20.17 -3.59 5.49
C LYS A 116 -19.11 -4.23 6.40
N LEU A 117 -17.89 -3.68 6.43
CA LEU A 117 -16.81 -4.10 7.33
C LEU A 117 -17.22 -3.95 8.79
N VAL A 118 -17.76 -2.78 9.16
CA VAL A 118 -18.22 -2.49 10.51
C VAL A 118 -19.22 -3.55 10.97
N LYS A 119 -20.19 -3.87 10.14
CA LYS A 119 -21.24 -4.85 10.46
C LYS A 119 -20.68 -6.27 10.60
N ASP A 120 -19.93 -6.74 9.62
CA ASP A 120 -19.54 -8.14 9.52
C ASP A 120 -18.44 -8.52 10.52
N LEU A 121 -17.57 -7.57 10.88
CA LEU A 121 -16.54 -7.74 11.91
C LEU A 121 -16.96 -7.24 13.30
N SER A 122 -18.21 -6.77 13.46
CA SER A 122 -18.72 -6.20 14.71
C SER A 122 -17.80 -5.08 15.26
N LEU A 123 -17.31 -4.20 14.38
CA LEU A 123 -16.38 -3.15 14.75
C LEU A 123 -17.08 -2.03 15.54
N ILE A 124 -16.32 -1.38 16.42
CA ILE A 124 -16.76 -0.14 17.07
C ILE A 124 -16.55 0.99 16.05
N ASP A 125 -17.65 1.49 15.49
CA ASP A 125 -17.64 2.48 14.41
C ASP A 125 -17.38 3.89 14.96
N GLU A 126 -16.28 4.52 14.49
CA GLU A 126 -15.96 5.92 14.74
C GLU A 126 -15.77 6.63 13.40
N SER A 127 -16.88 7.00 12.77
CA SER A 127 -16.89 7.66 11.46
C SER A 127 -17.04 9.17 11.56
N TYR A 128 -16.37 9.89 10.69
CA TYR A 128 -16.34 11.35 10.66
C TYR A 128 -16.77 11.88 9.30
N LYS A 129 -17.78 12.77 9.29
CA LYS A 129 -18.22 13.41 8.05
C LYS A 129 -17.16 14.35 7.49
N SER A 130 -16.94 14.30 6.21
CA SER A 130 -15.96 15.15 5.51
C SER A 130 -16.24 16.66 5.67
N THR A 131 -17.50 17.05 5.87
CA THR A 131 -17.89 18.45 6.19
C THR A 131 -17.36 18.89 7.54
N TYR A 132 -17.40 18.03 8.55
CA TYR A 132 -16.85 18.29 9.88
C TYR A 132 -15.31 18.33 9.84
N LEU A 133 -14.68 17.36 9.19
CA LEU A 133 -13.21 17.29 9.09
C LEU A 133 -12.60 18.54 8.45
N LYS A 134 -13.29 19.18 7.50
CA LYS A 134 -12.83 20.42 6.85
C LYS A 134 -12.86 21.65 7.77
N THR A 135 -13.53 21.60 8.90
CA THR A 135 -13.56 22.69 9.89
C THR A 135 -12.45 22.59 10.92
N LEU A 136 -11.74 21.46 10.95
CA LEU A 136 -10.67 21.20 11.90
C LEU A 136 -9.31 21.61 11.31
N ASP A 137 -8.40 22.02 12.18
CA ASP A 137 -6.97 22.10 11.86
C ASP A 137 -6.35 20.69 11.81
N ASP A 138 -5.15 20.58 11.25
CA ASP A 138 -4.45 19.29 11.12
C ASP A 138 -4.15 18.63 12.47
N GLU A 139 -3.98 19.41 13.55
CA GLU A 139 -3.67 18.87 14.88
C GLU A 139 -4.88 18.25 15.55
N SER A 140 -6.04 18.83 15.33
CA SER A 140 -7.33 18.39 15.89
C SER A 140 -8.03 17.34 15.01
N ASN A 141 -7.51 17.04 13.82
CA ASN A 141 -8.13 16.11 12.91
C ASN A 141 -7.98 14.64 13.40
N PRO A 142 -9.08 13.94 13.73
CA PRO A 142 -9.02 12.55 14.21
C PRO A 142 -8.44 11.57 13.16
N LEU A 143 -8.52 11.89 11.87
CA LEU A 143 -7.95 11.11 10.78
C LEU A 143 -6.49 11.46 10.48
N ARG A 144 -5.86 12.36 11.24
CA ARG A 144 -4.45 12.73 11.07
C ARG A 144 -3.50 11.53 10.98
N PRO A 145 -3.63 10.45 11.81
CA PRO A 145 -2.74 9.31 11.72
C PRO A 145 -2.75 8.64 10.35
N ILE A 146 -3.93 8.43 9.76
CA ILE A 146 -4.05 7.78 8.45
C ILE A 146 -3.66 8.74 7.32
N ASN A 147 -4.05 10.01 7.38
CA ASN A 147 -3.65 11.05 6.42
C ASN A 147 -2.12 11.14 6.32
N HIS A 148 -1.45 11.13 7.48
CA HIS A 148 0.01 11.13 7.54
C HIS A 148 0.62 9.89 6.88
N GLN A 149 0.02 8.69 7.08
CA GLN A 149 0.48 7.48 6.40
C GLN A 149 0.28 7.57 4.88
N CYS A 150 -0.84 8.10 4.41
CA CYS A 150 -1.09 8.35 2.99
C CYS A 150 -0.01 9.26 2.39
N ASP A 151 0.36 10.33 3.09
CA ASP A 151 1.40 11.25 2.63
C ASP A 151 2.79 10.62 2.62
N LEU A 152 3.14 9.83 3.63
CA LEU A 152 4.42 9.11 3.67
C LEU A 152 4.52 8.07 2.55
N ILE A 153 3.45 7.32 2.27
CA ILE A 153 3.38 6.37 1.14
C ILE A 153 3.55 7.14 -0.18
N ARG A 154 2.85 8.26 -0.36
CA ARG A 154 2.97 9.09 -1.57
C ARG A 154 4.39 9.61 -1.75
N GLN A 155 5.02 10.10 -0.70
CA GLN A 155 6.42 10.56 -0.74
C GLN A 155 7.35 9.40 -1.11
N PHE A 156 7.19 8.23 -0.49
CA PHE A 156 7.98 7.05 -0.81
C PHE A 156 7.85 6.65 -2.28
N LEU A 157 6.63 6.55 -2.80
CA LEU A 157 6.39 6.21 -4.21
C LEU A 157 6.99 7.26 -5.15
N ASN A 158 6.87 8.54 -4.83
CA ASN A 158 7.43 9.63 -5.64
C ASN A 158 8.96 9.62 -5.67
N THR A 159 9.63 9.21 -4.59
CA THR A 159 11.11 9.07 -4.57
C THR A 159 11.60 7.92 -5.44
N HIS A 160 10.72 6.95 -5.76
CA HIS A 160 10.99 5.81 -6.64
C HIS A 160 10.32 5.97 -8.02
N SER A 161 9.96 7.20 -8.40
CA SER A 161 9.26 7.48 -9.66
C SER A 161 9.95 6.88 -10.90
N GLY A 162 9.15 6.48 -11.89
CA GLY A 162 9.64 5.83 -13.11
C GLY A 162 9.61 4.31 -13.08
N PHE A 163 9.01 3.70 -12.07
CA PHE A 163 8.75 2.26 -12.03
C PHE A 163 7.55 1.87 -12.91
N ASP A 164 7.48 0.59 -13.27
CA ASP A 164 6.34 0.02 -14.00
C ASP A 164 5.07 0.02 -13.14
N ARG A 165 3.90 0.19 -13.76
CA ARG A 165 2.59 0.11 -13.08
C ARG A 165 2.40 -1.21 -12.34
N ASP A 166 2.85 -2.31 -12.94
CA ASP A 166 2.76 -3.66 -12.38
C ASP A 166 3.56 -3.82 -11.09
N ASP A 167 4.56 -2.99 -10.86
CA ASP A 167 5.38 -2.99 -9.65
C ASP A 167 4.79 -2.19 -8.49
N LEU A 168 3.68 -1.47 -8.67
CA LEU A 168 3.10 -0.63 -7.62
C LEU A 168 2.87 -1.41 -6.32
N GLN A 169 2.23 -2.58 -6.40
CA GLN A 169 2.00 -3.42 -5.22
C GLN A 169 3.30 -3.89 -4.56
N ASN A 170 4.34 -4.16 -5.35
CA ASN A 170 5.66 -4.55 -4.84
C ASN A 170 6.30 -3.42 -4.02
N TYR A 171 6.20 -2.17 -4.48
CA TYR A 171 6.65 -1.00 -3.72
C TYR A 171 5.84 -0.80 -2.44
N LEU A 172 4.53 -1.02 -2.47
CA LEU A 172 3.67 -0.95 -1.29
C LEU A 172 4.06 -2.04 -0.27
N ASN A 173 4.31 -3.27 -0.71
CA ASN A 173 4.79 -4.35 0.16
C ASN A 173 6.12 -3.99 0.82
N LEU A 174 7.05 -3.42 0.05
CA LEU A 174 8.34 -2.95 0.57
C LEU A 174 8.15 -1.83 1.61
N TYR A 175 7.29 -0.85 1.32
CA TYR A 175 6.98 0.24 2.25
C TYR A 175 6.41 -0.31 3.57
N CYS A 176 5.41 -1.18 3.50
CA CYS A 176 4.78 -1.79 4.66
C CYS A 176 5.78 -2.58 5.50
N PHE A 177 6.62 -3.40 4.86
CA PHE A 177 7.68 -4.12 5.54
C PHE A 177 8.65 -3.18 6.26
N MET A 178 9.08 -2.10 5.63
CA MET A 178 10.04 -1.15 6.20
C MET A 178 9.47 -0.39 7.40
N ASN A 179 8.18 -0.07 7.40
CA ASN A 179 7.57 0.84 8.35
C ASN A 179 6.68 0.17 9.42
N SER A 180 6.23 -1.08 9.22
CA SER A 180 5.55 -1.88 10.25
C SER A 180 6.55 -2.35 11.31
N LYS A 181 6.05 -2.76 12.49
CA LYS A 181 6.89 -3.39 13.51
C LYS A 181 7.35 -4.79 13.07
N PRO A 182 8.46 -5.28 13.60
CA PRO A 182 9.34 -4.64 14.57
C PRO A 182 10.18 -3.52 13.95
N ARG A 183 10.54 -2.51 14.76
CA ARG A 183 11.44 -1.41 14.31
C ARG A 183 12.91 -1.78 14.44
N ASN A 184 13.22 -2.83 15.17
CA ASN A 184 14.58 -3.35 15.32
C ASN A 184 15.07 -3.93 13.99
N LYS A 185 16.22 -3.45 13.52
CA LYS A 185 16.80 -3.85 12.23
C LYS A 185 17.14 -5.35 12.17
N LEU A 186 17.65 -5.92 13.27
CA LEU A 186 18.02 -7.33 13.34
C LEU A 186 16.79 -8.24 13.27
N GLU A 187 15.73 -7.89 13.99
CA GLU A 187 14.46 -8.61 13.92
C GLU A 187 13.86 -8.55 12.51
N LYS A 188 13.94 -7.40 11.81
CA LYS A 188 13.52 -7.30 10.41
C LYS A 188 14.33 -8.18 9.48
N VAL A 189 15.65 -8.27 9.70
CA VAL A 189 16.51 -9.18 8.92
C VAL A 189 16.07 -10.63 9.14
N ASN A 190 15.76 -11.05 10.37
CA ASN A 190 15.27 -12.38 10.65
C ASN A 190 13.95 -12.68 9.93
N ILE A 191 12.98 -11.75 9.98
CA ILE A 191 11.70 -11.89 9.23
C ILE A 191 11.99 -12.02 7.73
N LEU A 192 12.87 -11.19 7.19
CA LEU A 192 13.22 -11.24 5.77
C LEU A 192 13.86 -12.58 5.38
N LEU A 193 14.73 -13.14 6.23
CA LEU A 193 15.34 -14.45 6.02
C LEU A 193 14.30 -15.57 6.07
N GLU A 194 13.37 -15.55 7.02
CA GLU A 194 12.27 -16.51 7.09
C GLU A 194 11.40 -16.47 5.83
N LEU A 195 11.02 -15.27 5.38
CA LEU A 195 10.29 -15.09 4.13
C LEU A 195 11.07 -15.60 2.91
N ALA A 196 12.37 -15.33 2.86
CA ALA A 196 13.24 -15.78 1.77
C ALA A 196 13.38 -17.32 1.72
N LEU A 197 13.49 -17.98 2.88
CA LEU A 197 13.55 -19.44 2.98
C LEU A 197 12.21 -20.10 2.57
N ASN A 198 11.09 -19.44 2.80
CA ASN A 198 9.76 -19.93 2.41
C ASN A 198 9.43 -19.62 0.93
N THR A 199 10.20 -18.76 0.28
CA THR A 199 9.96 -18.40 -1.12
C THR A 199 10.45 -19.51 -2.06
N LYS A 200 9.51 -20.15 -2.77
CA LYS A 200 9.79 -21.28 -3.67
C LYS A 200 10.39 -20.86 -5.03
N VAL A 201 10.34 -19.57 -5.35
CA VAL A 201 10.79 -19.04 -6.65
C VAL A 201 12.14 -18.37 -6.48
N ALA A 202 13.09 -18.67 -7.37
CA ALA A 202 14.41 -18.05 -7.38
C ALA A 202 14.58 -17.15 -8.60
N LEU A 203 14.80 -15.85 -8.37
CA LEU A 203 15.17 -14.92 -9.42
C LEU A 203 16.65 -15.10 -9.78
N LYS A 204 16.95 -15.48 -11.02
CA LYS A 204 18.32 -15.56 -11.55
C LYS A 204 18.69 -14.23 -12.19
N TYR A 205 19.91 -13.74 -11.96
CA TYR A 205 20.39 -12.47 -12.51
C TYR A 205 20.23 -12.37 -14.03
N ARG A 206 20.50 -13.44 -14.76
CA ARG A 206 20.34 -13.51 -16.22
C ARG A 206 18.91 -13.40 -16.71
N ASN A 207 17.92 -13.67 -15.85
CA ASN A 207 16.49 -13.61 -16.21
C ASN A 207 15.90 -12.23 -15.97
N LEU A 208 16.64 -11.32 -15.33
CA LEU A 208 16.17 -9.97 -15.01
C LEU A 208 15.85 -9.15 -16.28
N PHE A 209 16.53 -9.45 -17.37
CA PHE A 209 16.40 -8.73 -18.64
C PHE A 209 15.52 -9.48 -19.66
N ASN A 210 15.04 -10.69 -19.33
CA ASN A 210 14.19 -11.53 -20.16
C ASN A 210 12.77 -11.65 -19.57
N ILE A 211 12.26 -10.56 -19.00
CA ILE A 211 11.00 -10.51 -18.21
C ILE A 211 9.76 -10.92 -19.05
N GLU A 212 9.83 -10.90 -20.38
CA GLU A 212 8.68 -11.25 -21.22
C GLU A 212 8.31 -12.76 -21.20
N GLU A 213 9.24 -13.65 -20.92
CA GLU A 213 8.97 -15.09 -20.89
C GLU A 213 8.44 -15.59 -19.54
N ASP A 214 8.83 -14.96 -18.42
CA ASP A 214 8.45 -15.40 -17.07
C ASP A 214 7.05 -14.91 -16.63
N LYS A 215 6.48 -13.91 -17.28
CA LYS A 215 5.09 -13.48 -17.04
C LYS A 215 4.05 -14.57 -17.41
N LYS A 216 4.42 -15.57 -18.22
CA LYS A 216 3.54 -16.69 -18.62
C LYS A 216 3.49 -17.86 -17.62
N ILE A 217 4.35 -17.87 -16.61
CA ILE A 217 4.46 -18.99 -15.64
C ILE A 217 3.68 -18.69 -14.34
N ILE A 218 3.14 -17.50 -14.17
CA ILE A 218 2.51 -17.03 -12.93
C ILE A 218 0.98 -16.81 -13.08
N ASN A 219 0.36 -17.27 -14.16
CA ASN A 219 -1.10 -17.32 -14.31
C ASN A 219 -1.67 -18.67 -13.95
#